data_b88fb168cb0b19434d27e4a5cc32f260
#
_entry.id   b88fb168cb0b19434d27e4a5cc32f260
#
_cell.length_a   1.000
_cell.length_b   1.000
_cell.length_c   1.000
_cell.angle_alpha   90.00
_cell.angle_beta   90.00
_cell.angle_gamma   90.00
#
_symmetry.space_group_name_H-M   'P 1'
#
loop_
_entity.id
_entity.type
_entity.pdbx_description
1 polymer ?
#
loop_
_entity_poly.entity_id
_entity_poly.type
_entity_poly.pdbx_seq_one_letter_code
_entity_poly.pdbx_strand_id
1 'polypeptide(L)'
;MSSLAGLIKKLWRGNRNSEAKCFREDQECEGAFDHIDRGISSVPLEQIVGSVGRYHDFDSQFKIKDHLPPDRFISVKKAMREGKFLPPVKLYKIKDEYYVLDGNHRIAAAKELSRSDIMAKIVEFIPSSNTLENIIYREKSEFVEQTGLTHPIDISEVGQFPYLLEQVETHRTFLAGKEKPGATLKQAAEDWYKTIYQPMTSII
;
A
#
# COMPACT_ATOMS: atom_id res chain seq x y z
N MET A 1 -25.97 -19.66 9.00
CA MET A 1 -26.45 -18.56 9.87
C MET A 1 -25.58 -17.36 9.64
N SER A 2 -26.04 -16.45 8.81
CA SER A 2 -25.31 -15.19 8.50
C SER A 2 -25.36 -14.30 9.74
N SER A 3 -24.22 -14.01 10.34
CA SER A 3 -24.09 -13.28 11.59
C SER A 3 -24.68 -11.88 11.47
N LEU A 4 -25.64 -11.55 12.33
CA LEU A 4 -26.20 -10.19 12.52
C LEU A 4 -25.11 -9.11 12.63
N ALA A 5 -23.92 -9.46 13.15
CA ALA A 5 -22.76 -8.60 13.21
C ALA A 5 -22.26 -8.14 11.83
N GLY A 6 -22.38 -9.00 10.79
CA GLY A 6 -22.03 -8.64 9.41
C GLY A 6 -23.01 -7.66 8.77
N LEU A 7 -24.30 -7.79 9.08
CA LEU A 7 -25.34 -6.87 8.59
C LEU A 7 -25.26 -5.49 9.26
N ILE A 8 -25.00 -5.46 10.57
CA ILE A 8 -24.82 -4.21 11.33
C ILE A 8 -23.57 -3.47 10.84
N LYS A 9 -22.45 -4.21 10.54
CA LYS A 9 -21.25 -3.62 9.93
C LYS A 9 -21.53 -2.98 8.55
N LYS A 10 -22.40 -3.60 7.74
CA LYS A 10 -22.77 -3.09 6.41
C LYS A 10 -23.67 -1.84 6.47
N LEU A 11 -24.55 -1.76 7.46
CA LEU A 11 -25.40 -0.59 7.71
C LEU A 11 -24.63 0.60 8.30
N TRP A 12 -23.60 0.34 9.11
CA TRP A 12 -22.72 1.37 9.66
C TRP A 12 -21.76 1.98 8.62
N ARG A 13 -21.39 1.22 7.58
CA ARG A 13 -20.59 1.72 6.43
C ARG A 13 -21.33 2.77 5.58
N GLY A 14 -22.68 2.78 5.58
CA GLY A 14 -23.48 3.62 4.69
C GLY A 14 -23.45 5.12 4.99
N ASN A 15 -22.97 5.57 6.16
CA ASN A 15 -23.00 6.99 6.55
C ASN A 15 -21.60 7.63 6.72
N ARG A 16 -20.51 6.93 6.34
CA ARG A 16 -19.13 7.41 6.48
C ARG A 16 -18.51 8.01 5.21
N ASN A 17 -19.31 8.26 4.17
CA ASN A 17 -18.79 8.79 2.89
C ASN A 17 -18.29 10.24 2.95
N SER A 18 -18.35 10.89 4.13
CA SER A 18 -17.93 12.29 4.27
C SER A 18 -16.61 12.51 5.02
N GLU A 19 -16.04 11.49 5.64
CA GLU A 19 -14.81 11.61 6.44
C GLU A 19 -13.68 10.71 5.93
N ALA A 20 -12.43 11.10 6.21
CA ALA A 20 -11.27 10.24 6.00
C ALA A 20 -11.37 9.00 6.90
N LYS A 21 -10.84 7.85 6.46
CA LYS A 21 -10.86 6.61 7.23
C LYS A 21 -10.03 6.72 8.51
N CYS A 22 -10.46 6.01 9.56
CA CYS A 22 -9.71 5.86 10.79
C CYS A 22 -8.82 4.62 10.72
N PHE A 23 -7.49 4.81 10.77
CA PHE A 23 -6.51 3.70 10.77
C PHE A 23 -6.81 2.64 11.84
N ARG A 24 -7.13 3.07 13.07
CA ARG A 24 -7.32 2.16 14.19
C ARG A 24 -8.47 1.18 13.98
N GLU A 25 -9.56 1.65 13.37
CA GLU A 25 -10.72 0.79 13.09
C GLU A 25 -10.37 -0.29 12.07
N ASP A 26 -9.62 0.08 11.02
CA ASP A 26 -9.22 -0.86 9.98
C ASP A 26 -8.12 -1.80 10.52
N GLN A 27 -7.20 -1.31 11.34
CA GLN A 27 -6.19 -2.13 12.03
C GLN A 27 -6.83 -3.21 12.91
N GLU A 28 -7.82 -2.85 13.73
CA GLU A 28 -8.55 -3.79 14.58
C GLU A 28 -9.39 -4.78 13.74
N CYS A 29 -10.01 -4.31 12.66
CA CYS A 29 -10.81 -5.15 11.76
C CYS A 29 -9.97 -6.22 11.06
N GLU A 30 -8.77 -5.86 10.62
CA GLU A 30 -7.85 -6.74 9.88
C GLU A 30 -6.93 -7.55 10.81
N GLY A 31 -6.91 -7.23 12.13
CA GLY A 31 -5.97 -7.80 13.08
C GLY A 31 -4.51 -7.46 12.75
N ALA A 32 -4.27 -6.27 12.19
CA ALA A 32 -2.99 -5.87 11.64
C ALA A 32 -2.11 -5.21 12.71
N PHE A 33 -1.46 -6.00 13.55
CA PHE A 33 -0.62 -5.51 14.66
C PHE A 33 0.87 -5.66 14.38
N ASP A 34 1.28 -6.67 13.63
CA ASP A 34 2.67 -6.82 13.18
C ASP A 34 2.96 -5.84 12.04
N HIS A 35 4.18 -5.28 12.03
CA HIS A 35 4.52 -4.26 11.05
C HIS A 35 5.96 -4.37 10.52
N ILE A 36 6.17 -3.87 9.31
CA ILE A 36 7.44 -3.87 8.59
C ILE A 36 7.74 -2.45 8.11
N ASP A 37 8.97 -1.96 8.31
CA ASP A 37 9.43 -0.68 7.72
C ASP A 37 9.77 -0.91 6.24
N ARG A 38 9.01 -0.30 5.33
CA ARG A 38 9.23 -0.39 3.87
C ARG A 38 10.12 0.74 3.33
N GLY A 39 10.68 1.57 4.20
CA GLY A 39 11.54 2.67 3.81
C GLY A 39 10.79 3.83 3.15
N ILE A 40 11.46 4.50 2.21
CA ILE A 40 10.91 5.68 1.52
C ILE A 40 10.63 5.33 0.06
N SER A 41 9.38 5.58 -0.39
CA SER A 41 8.97 5.41 -1.79
C SER A 41 7.91 6.42 -2.19
N SER A 42 7.65 6.53 -3.50
CA SER A 42 6.53 7.30 -4.04
C SER A 42 5.22 6.54 -3.82
N VAL A 43 4.18 7.23 -3.36
CA VAL A 43 2.86 6.66 -3.08
C VAL A 43 1.80 7.42 -3.86
N PRO A 44 0.94 6.74 -4.63
CA PRO A 44 -0.19 7.37 -5.33
C PRO A 44 -1.14 8.03 -4.31
N LEU A 45 -1.49 9.29 -4.56
CA LEU A 45 -2.37 10.05 -3.65
C LEU A 45 -3.78 9.48 -3.57
N GLU A 46 -4.24 8.76 -4.57
CA GLU A 46 -5.54 8.08 -4.58
C GLU A 46 -5.63 6.95 -3.57
N GLN A 47 -4.51 6.28 -3.27
CA GLN A 47 -4.45 5.19 -2.29
C GLN A 47 -4.38 5.70 -0.84
N ILE A 48 -4.22 7.01 -0.64
CA ILE A 48 -4.24 7.62 0.69
C ILE A 48 -5.68 7.94 1.08
N VAL A 49 -6.24 7.10 1.95
CA VAL A 49 -7.68 7.07 2.27
C VAL A 49 -8.02 7.57 3.66
N GLY A 50 -7.03 7.62 4.57
CA GLY A 50 -7.30 7.89 5.97
C GLY A 50 -6.15 8.53 6.74
N SER A 51 -6.35 8.72 8.05
CA SER A 51 -5.36 9.26 8.96
C SER A 51 -5.38 8.49 10.29
N VAL A 52 -4.21 8.44 10.94
CA VAL A 52 -4.04 7.75 12.23
C VAL A 52 -4.71 8.52 13.36
N GLY A 53 -4.63 9.85 13.38
CA GLY A 53 -5.12 10.63 14.50
C GLY A 53 -5.96 11.87 14.15
N ARG A 54 -6.06 12.25 12.88
CA ARG A 54 -6.73 13.48 12.43
C ARG A 54 -7.78 13.26 11.36
N TYR A 55 -8.39 12.08 11.31
CA TYR A 55 -9.37 11.71 10.30
C TYR A 55 -10.65 12.56 10.36
N HIS A 56 -11.00 13.14 11.52
CA HIS A 56 -12.12 14.06 11.65
C HIS A 56 -11.88 15.45 11.03
N ASP A 57 -10.62 15.83 10.82
CA ASP A 57 -10.22 17.13 10.30
C ASP A 57 -10.34 17.22 8.77
N PHE A 58 -10.50 16.07 8.11
CA PHE A 58 -10.51 15.93 6.66
C PHE A 58 -11.73 15.15 6.19
N ASP A 59 -12.19 15.46 4.98
CA ASP A 59 -13.18 14.64 4.29
C ASP A 59 -12.52 13.41 3.61
N SER A 60 -13.32 12.57 2.97
CA SER A 60 -12.86 11.38 2.25
C SER A 60 -11.92 11.69 1.07
N GLN A 61 -11.90 12.93 0.60
CA GLN A 61 -10.98 13.41 -0.44
C GLN A 61 -9.76 14.16 0.13
N PHE A 62 -9.58 14.16 1.45
CA PHE A 62 -8.56 14.90 2.18
C PHE A 62 -8.66 16.44 2.04
N LYS A 63 -9.84 16.96 1.77
CA LYS A 63 -10.10 18.40 1.90
C LYS A 63 -10.20 18.76 3.37
N ILE A 64 -9.58 19.89 3.72
CA ILE A 64 -9.61 20.41 5.08
C ILE A 64 -11.01 20.93 5.38
N LYS A 65 -11.57 20.54 6.53
CA LYS A 65 -12.88 21.04 7.00
C LYS A 65 -12.75 22.47 7.55
N ASP A 66 -13.82 23.25 7.44
CA ASP A 66 -13.84 24.70 7.73
C ASP A 66 -13.45 25.11 9.16
N HIS A 67 -13.47 24.18 10.11
CA HIS A 67 -13.09 24.47 11.51
C HIS A 67 -11.58 24.58 11.77
N LEU A 68 -10.73 24.28 10.76
CA LEU A 68 -9.28 24.31 10.91
C LEU A 68 -8.70 25.62 10.40
N PRO A 69 -7.69 26.20 11.12
CA PRO A 69 -6.96 27.38 10.65
C PRO A 69 -6.25 27.07 9.31
N PRO A 70 -6.45 27.88 8.25
CA PRO A 70 -5.90 27.61 6.93
C PRO A 70 -4.41 27.93 6.79
N ASP A 71 -3.81 28.65 7.73
CA ASP A 71 -2.46 29.24 7.60
C ASP A 71 -1.38 28.19 7.26
N ARG A 72 -1.39 27.07 7.98
CA ARG A 72 -0.41 26.01 7.76
C ARG A 72 -0.61 25.32 6.40
N PHE A 73 -1.84 25.14 5.98
CA PHE A 73 -2.16 24.58 4.67
C PHE A 73 -1.73 25.52 3.54
N ILE A 74 -2.05 26.82 3.64
CA ILE A 74 -1.67 27.83 2.65
C ILE A 74 -0.15 27.89 2.51
N SER A 75 0.58 27.91 3.64
CA SER A 75 2.03 27.92 3.67
C SER A 75 2.65 26.71 2.99
N VAL A 76 2.14 25.49 3.28
CA VAL A 76 2.60 24.25 2.66
C VAL A 76 2.29 24.22 1.17
N LYS A 77 1.08 24.63 0.76
CA LYS A 77 0.68 24.69 -0.64
C LYS A 77 1.54 25.66 -1.44
N LYS A 78 1.87 26.83 -0.87
CA LYS A 78 2.80 27.80 -1.45
C LYS A 78 4.19 27.17 -1.65
N ALA A 79 4.73 26.55 -0.62
CA ALA A 79 6.04 25.89 -0.69
C ALA A 79 6.08 24.80 -1.78
N MET A 80 5.01 24.00 -1.94
CA MET A 80 4.90 23.01 -2.98
C MET A 80 4.85 23.59 -4.40
N ARG A 81 4.15 24.73 -4.58
CA ARG A 81 4.11 25.45 -5.87
C ARG A 81 5.46 26.03 -6.26
N GLU A 82 6.21 26.53 -5.27
CA GLU A 82 7.55 27.08 -5.44
C GLU A 82 8.63 26.01 -5.61
N GLY A 83 8.27 24.72 -5.62
CA GLY A 83 9.21 23.61 -5.75
C GLY A 83 10.17 23.47 -4.55
N LYS A 84 9.83 24.04 -3.39
CA LYS A 84 10.65 23.91 -2.18
C LYS A 84 10.69 22.46 -1.71
N PHE A 85 11.86 22.01 -1.26
CA PHE A 85 12.00 20.69 -0.67
C PHE A 85 11.14 20.57 0.60
N LEU A 86 10.29 19.58 0.63
CA LEU A 86 9.53 19.18 1.80
C LEU A 86 9.92 17.74 2.17
N PRO A 87 10.12 17.44 3.47
CA PRO A 87 10.46 16.08 3.87
C PRO A 87 9.35 15.10 3.50
N PRO A 88 9.68 13.82 3.27
CA PRO A 88 8.68 12.78 3.02
C PRO A 88 7.60 12.76 4.11
N VAL A 89 6.35 12.51 3.72
CA VAL A 89 5.27 12.27 4.67
C VAL A 89 5.48 10.93 5.36
N LYS A 90 4.81 10.68 6.49
CA LYS A 90 4.84 9.37 7.15
C LYS A 90 3.49 8.71 7.01
N LEU A 91 3.49 7.50 6.46
CA LEU A 91 2.28 6.73 6.19
C LEU A 91 2.32 5.37 6.89
N TYR A 92 1.19 4.95 7.41
CA TYR A 92 0.88 3.57 7.71
C TYR A 92 0.16 2.95 6.52
N LYS A 93 0.42 1.66 6.25
CA LYS A 93 -0.20 0.92 5.16
C LYS A 93 -0.87 -0.33 5.73
N ILE A 94 -2.09 -0.61 5.30
CA ILE A 94 -2.76 -1.90 5.47
C ILE A 94 -3.25 -2.32 4.08
N LYS A 95 -2.76 -3.45 3.56
CA LYS A 95 -3.02 -3.89 2.18
C LYS A 95 -2.65 -2.79 1.16
N ASP A 96 -3.61 -2.33 0.37
CA ASP A 96 -3.40 -1.30 -0.66
C ASP A 96 -3.82 0.11 -0.20
N GLU A 97 -4.18 0.27 1.06
CA GLU A 97 -4.66 1.54 1.63
C GLU A 97 -3.60 2.18 2.54
N TYR A 98 -3.45 3.50 2.41
CA TYR A 98 -2.51 4.28 3.20
C TYR A 98 -3.22 5.28 4.12
N TYR A 99 -2.65 5.45 5.33
CA TYR A 99 -3.17 6.29 6.40
C TYR A 99 -2.08 7.26 6.87
N VAL A 100 -2.41 8.54 6.92
CA VAL A 100 -1.42 9.59 7.25
C VAL A 100 -1.11 9.58 8.74
N LEU A 101 0.14 9.27 9.10
CA LEU A 101 0.68 9.45 10.45
C LEU A 101 1.17 10.89 10.64
N ASP A 102 1.94 11.41 9.66
CA ASP A 102 2.42 12.80 9.64
C ASP A 102 2.38 13.36 8.22
N GLY A 103 1.90 14.59 8.10
CA GLY A 103 1.86 15.32 6.84
C GLY A 103 0.47 15.52 6.25
N ASN A 104 -0.61 15.47 7.03
CA ASN A 104 -1.98 15.67 6.55
C ASN A 104 -2.13 16.93 5.67
N HIS A 105 -1.55 18.08 6.07
CA HIS A 105 -1.59 19.30 5.25
C HIS A 105 -0.81 19.17 3.95
N ARG A 106 0.27 18.36 3.93
CA ARG A 106 1.03 18.08 2.70
C ARG A 106 0.22 17.22 1.74
N ILE A 107 -0.50 16.21 2.26
CA ILE A 107 -1.40 15.38 1.46
C ILE A 107 -2.54 16.23 0.90
N ALA A 108 -3.22 17.03 1.73
CA ALA A 108 -4.30 17.91 1.29
C ALA A 108 -3.82 18.88 0.19
N ALA A 109 -2.66 19.51 0.38
CA ALA A 109 -2.08 20.42 -0.59
C ALA A 109 -1.70 19.71 -1.91
N ALA A 110 -1.14 18.50 -1.83
CA ALA A 110 -0.77 17.72 -3.01
C ALA A 110 -2.00 17.30 -3.83
N LYS A 111 -3.06 16.82 -3.16
CA LYS A 111 -4.34 16.49 -3.80
C LYS A 111 -4.98 17.71 -4.47
N GLU A 112 -5.02 18.88 -3.78
CA GLU A 112 -5.57 20.13 -4.36
C GLU A 112 -4.73 20.66 -5.54
N LEU A 113 -3.43 20.36 -5.55
CA LEU A 113 -2.54 20.67 -6.68
C LEU A 113 -2.57 19.60 -7.79
N SER A 114 -3.49 18.61 -7.69
CA SER A 114 -3.66 17.53 -8.65
C SER A 114 -2.36 16.76 -8.95
N ARG A 115 -1.52 16.57 -7.93
CA ARG A 115 -0.36 15.69 -8.06
C ARG A 115 -0.82 14.24 -8.11
N SER A 116 -0.06 13.39 -8.81
CA SER A 116 -0.33 11.94 -8.88
C SER A 116 0.13 11.20 -7.63
N ASP A 117 1.25 11.63 -7.06
CA ASP A 117 1.96 10.90 -6.03
C ASP A 117 2.69 11.83 -5.04
N ILE A 118 3.20 11.24 -3.96
CA ILE A 118 4.00 11.92 -2.95
C ILE A 118 5.06 10.98 -2.35
N MET A 119 6.25 11.52 -2.05
CA MET A 119 7.28 10.77 -1.33
C MET A 119 6.88 10.52 0.11
N ALA A 120 6.92 9.28 0.55
CA ALA A 120 6.51 8.85 1.87
C ALA A 120 7.46 7.84 2.50
N LYS A 121 7.67 7.95 3.82
CA LYS A 121 8.20 6.86 4.63
C LYS A 121 7.03 5.98 5.06
N ILE A 122 7.12 4.67 4.77
CA ILE A 122 6.01 3.72 4.90
C ILE A 122 6.32 2.69 5.99
N VAL A 123 5.36 2.49 6.90
CA VAL A 123 5.30 1.34 7.80
C VAL A 123 4.06 0.54 7.43
N GLU A 124 4.26 -0.70 6.98
CA GLU A 124 3.20 -1.61 6.57
C GLU A 124 2.77 -2.50 7.72
N PHE A 125 1.48 -2.52 8.01
CA PHE A 125 0.85 -3.40 9.00
C PHE A 125 0.26 -4.62 8.30
N ILE A 126 0.68 -5.81 8.76
CA ILE A 126 0.34 -7.08 8.12
C ILE A 126 -0.96 -7.62 8.73
N PRO A 127 -2.02 -7.83 7.92
CA PRO A 127 -3.28 -8.37 8.43
C PRO A 127 -3.11 -9.82 8.90
N SER A 128 -3.60 -10.13 10.10
CA SER A 128 -3.51 -11.47 10.68
C SER A 128 -4.84 -12.24 10.72
N SER A 129 -5.96 -11.56 10.48
CA SER A 129 -7.26 -12.25 10.46
C SER A 129 -7.31 -13.32 9.37
N ASN A 130 -7.97 -14.44 9.67
CA ASN A 130 -7.89 -15.67 8.87
C ASN A 130 -8.94 -15.69 7.74
N THR A 131 -8.92 -14.64 6.90
CA THR A 131 -9.70 -14.57 5.66
C THR A 131 -8.85 -15.03 4.48
N LEU A 132 -9.50 -15.54 3.42
CA LEU A 132 -8.84 -15.94 2.18
C LEU A 132 -7.97 -14.79 1.61
N GLU A 133 -8.53 -13.59 1.56
CA GLU A 133 -7.85 -12.38 1.10
C GLU A 133 -6.59 -12.06 1.91
N ASN A 134 -6.66 -12.17 3.24
CA ASN A 134 -5.52 -11.89 4.09
C ASN A 134 -4.43 -12.97 4.01
N ILE A 135 -4.81 -14.23 3.78
CA ILE A 135 -3.84 -15.31 3.55
C ILE A 135 -3.06 -15.01 2.26
N ILE A 136 -3.76 -14.74 1.17
CA ILE A 136 -3.14 -14.40 -0.12
C ILE A 136 -2.25 -13.14 0.01
N TYR A 137 -2.72 -12.13 0.74
CA TYR A 137 -1.94 -10.92 0.97
C TYR A 137 -0.63 -11.19 1.72
N ARG A 138 -0.66 -12.04 2.77
CA ARG A 138 0.56 -12.44 3.49
C ARG A 138 1.52 -13.21 2.60
N GLU A 139 1.05 -14.18 1.85
CA GLU A 139 1.87 -14.93 0.88
C GLU A 139 2.52 -13.99 -0.15
N LYS A 140 1.74 -13.04 -0.70
CA LYS A 140 2.25 -12.01 -1.62
C LYS A 140 3.32 -11.14 -0.96
N SER A 141 3.06 -10.68 0.27
CA SER A 141 3.99 -9.82 1.00
C SER A 141 5.32 -10.54 1.26
N GLU A 142 5.27 -11.81 1.65
CA GLU A 142 6.44 -12.67 1.85
C GLU A 142 7.21 -12.90 0.54
N PHE A 143 6.50 -13.21 -0.54
CA PHE A 143 7.10 -13.36 -1.87
C PHE A 143 7.84 -12.09 -2.31
N VAL A 144 7.21 -10.91 -2.16
CA VAL A 144 7.84 -9.63 -2.49
C VAL A 144 9.06 -9.35 -1.61
N GLU A 145 8.99 -9.68 -0.32
CA GLU A 145 10.11 -9.50 0.60
C GLU A 145 11.32 -10.35 0.21
N GLN A 146 11.11 -11.61 -0.15
CA GLN A 146 12.17 -12.53 -0.54
C GLN A 146 12.77 -12.21 -1.93
N THR A 147 11.91 -11.90 -2.90
CA THR A 147 12.34 -11.70 -4.30
C THR A 147 12.70 -10.26 -4.61
N GLY A 148 12.19 -9.27 -3.86
CA GLY A 148 12.28 -7.85 -4.17
C GLY A 148 11.54 -7.44 -5.44
N LEU A 149 10.65 -8.31 -5.98
CA LEU A 149 9.88 -8.06 -7.20
C LEU A 149 8.75 -7.08 -6.91
N THR A 150 8.70 -5.96 -7.65
CA THR A 150 7.69 -4.91 -7.48
C THR A 150 6.63 -4.91 -8.59
N HIS A 151 6.80 -5.76 -9.60
CA HIS A 151 5.82 -5.91 -10.68
C HIS A 151 4.51 -6.53 -10.17
N PRO A 152 3.36 -6.14 -10.73
CA PRO A 152 2.08 -6.69 -10.32
C PRO A 152 2.00 -8.18 -10.66
N ILE A 153 1.68 -8.98 -9.66
CA ILE A 153 1.30 -10.40 -9.81
C ILE A 153 -0.10 -10.52 -9.24
N ASP A 154 -1.03 -10.96 -10.08
CA ASP A 154 -2.44 -11.13 -9.71
C ASP A 154 -2.75 -12.61 -9.51
N ILE A 155 -2.99 -13.00 -8.27
CA ILE A 155 -3.32 -14.35 -7.85
C ILE A 155 -4.49 -14.30 -6.89
N SER A 156 -5.47 -15.15 -7.14
CA SER A 156 -6.72 -15.25 -6.37
C SER A 156 -6.82 -16.51 -5.50
N GLU A 157 -5.82 -17.41 -5.56
CA GLU A 157 -5.83 -18.68 -4.84
C GLU A 157 -4.70 -18.75 -3.82
N VAL A 158 -5.01 -19.33 -2.65
CA VAL A 158 -4.02 -19.58 -1.58
C VAL A 158 -3.01 -20.62 -2.04
N GLY A 159 -1.76 -20.47 -1.62
CA GLY A 159 -0.68 -21.42 -1.87
C GLY A 159 0.02 -21.24 -3.22
N GLN A 160 -0.42 -20.29 -4.06
CA GLN A 160 0.21 -20.09 -5.38
C GLN A 160 1.53 -19.30 -5.29
N PHE A 161 1.66 -18.34 -4.38
CA PHE A 161 2.90 -17.59 -4.22
C PHE A 161 4.12 -18.45 -3.85
N PRO A 162 4.03 -19.46 -2.98
CA PRO A 162 5.12 -20.41 -2.77
C PRO A 162 5.58 -21.13 -4.03
N TYR A 163 4.65 -21.53 -4.93
CA TYR A 163 5.02 -22.13 -6.22
C TYR A 163 5.75 -21.14 -7.14
N LEU A 164 5.34 -19.88 -7.15
CA LEU A 164 6.06 -18.86 -7.92
C LEU A 164 7.46 -18.64 -7.37
N LEU A 165 7.64 -18.67 -6.06
CA LEU A 165 8.96 -18.55 -5.45
C LEU A 165 9.86 -19.72 -5.86
N GLU A 166 9.37 -20.97 -5.87
CA GLU A 166 10.09 -22.14 -6.34
C GLU A 166 10.49 -22.01 -7.82
N GLN A 167 9.60 -21.48 -8.67
CA GLN A 167 9.90 -21.20 -10.06
C GLN A 167 11.02 -20.16 -10.21
N VAL A 168 10.99 -19.07 -9.43
CA VAL A 168 12.05 -18.04 -9.43
C VAL A 168 13.38 -18.64 -8.98
N GLU A 169 13.40 -19.51 -7.98
CA GLU A 169 14.62 -20.17 -7.52
C GLU A 169 15.18 -21.15 -8.54
N THR A 170 14.31 -21.90 -9.21
CA THR A 170 14.68 -22.78 -10.32
C THR A 170 15.27 -21.96 -11.47
N HIS A 171 14.66 -20.84 -11.80
CA HIS A 171 15.16 -19.93 -12.83
C HIS A 171 16.51 -19.32 -12.44
N ARG A 172 16.73 -18.97 -11.17
CA ARG A 172 18.02 -18.53 -10.65
C ARG A 172 19.12 -19.56 -10.89
N THR A 173 18.81 -20.83 -10.60
CA THR A 173 19.74 -21.94 -10.82
C THR A 173 20.07 -22.12 -12.31
N PHE A 174 19.09 -22.00 -13.19
CA PHE A 174 19.27 -22.03 -14.64
C PHE A 174 20.19 -20.89 -15.13
N LEU A 175 19.96 -19.65 -14.67
CA LEU A 175 20.79 -18.50 -15.02
C LEU A 175 22.24 -18.67 -14.55
N ALA A 176 22.44 -19.21 -13.34
CA ALA A 176 23.75 -19.44 -12.78
C ALA A 176 24.57 -20.46 -13.62
N GLY A 177 23.89 -21.45 -14.21
CA GLY A 177 24.51 -22.48 -15.02
C GLY A 177 24.86 -22.08 -16.47
N LYS A 178 24.19 -21.05 -17.01
CA LYS A 178 24.33 -20.69 -18.43
C LYS A 178 24.90 -19.30 -18.69
N GLU A 179 24.44 -18.26 -18.00
CA GLU A 179 24.68 -16.89 -18.44
C GLU A 179 25.17 -15.92 -17.33
N LYS A 180 24.82 -16.15 -16.07
CA LYS A 180 25.09 -15.22 -14.96
C LYS A 180 25.49 -15.96 -13.69
N PRO A 181 26.73 -16.45 -13.57
CA PRO A 181 27.22 -17.02 -12.32
C PRO A 181 27.08 -15.99 -11.19
N GLY A 182 26.33 -16.32 -10.11
CA GLY A 182 26.14 -15.44 -8.96
C GLY A 182 24.91 -14.52 -9.05
N ALA A 183 23.94 -14.81 -9.93
CA ALA A 183 22.68 -14.07 -9.97
C ALA A 183 21.97 -14.10 -8.60
N THR A 184 21.61 -12.90 -8.09
CA THR A 184 20.81 -12.79 -6.87
C THR A 184 19.36 -13.22 -7.13
N LEU A 185 18.62 -13.55 -6.05
CA LEU A 185 17.22 -13.92 -6.20
C LEU A 185 16.39 -12.77 -6.83
N LYS A 186 16.68 -11.53 -6.48
CA LYS A 186 16.06 -10.36 -7.09
C LYS A 186 16.30 -10.26 -8.60
N GLN A 187 17.53 -10.49 -9.05
CA GLN A 187 17.87 -10.47 -10.48
C GLN A 187 17.17 -11.60 -11.23
N ALA A 188 17.08 -12.77 -10.61
CA ALA A 188 16.37 -13.91 -11.18
C ALA A 188 14.86 -13.67 -11.25
N ALA A 189 14.27 -13.05 -10.23
CA ALA A 189 12.85 -12.70 -10.20
C ALA A 189 12.48 -11.68 -11.29
N GLU A 190 13.30 -10.65 -11.49
CA GLU A 190 13.11 -9.67 -12.55
C GLU A 190 13.21 -10.30 -13.95
N ASP A 191 14.18 -11.19 -14.17
CA ASP A 191 14.35 -11.90 -15.43
C ASP A 191 13.21 -12.90 -15.67
N TRP A 192 12.84 -13.70 -14.65
CA TRP A 192 11.71 -14.62 -14.68
C TRP A 192 10.40 -13.93 -15.00
N TYR A 193 10.13 -12.76 -14.37
CA TYR A 193 8.94 -12.00 -14.64
C TYR A 193 8.83 -11.60 -16.11
N LYS A 194 9.91 -11.06 -16.68
CA LYS A 194 9.93 -10.56 -18.07
C LYS A 194 9.92 -11.68 -19.11
N THR A 195 10.61 -12.78 -18.83
CA THR A 195 10.84 -13.86 -19.83
C THR A 195 9.83 -15.00 -19.74
N ILE A 196 9.21 -15.20 -18.57
CA ILE A 196 8.30 -16.33 -18.33
C ILE A 196 6.90 -15.82 -17.95
N TYR A 197 6.78 -15.08 -16.84
CA TYR A 197 5.45 -14.74 -16.28
C TYR A 197 4.67 -13.79 -17.19
N GLN A 198 5.24 -12.66 -17.56
CA GLN A 198 4.56 -11.64 -18.37
C GLN A 198 4.13 -12.16 -19.75
N PRO A 199 4.95 -12.91 -20.52
CA PRO A 199 4.48 -13.50 -21.78
C PRO A 199 3.34 -14.48 -21.61
N MET A 200 3.34 -15.31 -20.55
CA MET A 200 2.25 -16.27 -20.29
C MET A 200 0.93 -15.58 -19.97
N THR A 201 0.97 -14.51 -19.16
CA THR A 201 -0.26 -13.77 -18.77
C THR A 201 -0.80 -12.87 -19.89
N SER A 202 0.04 -12.51 -20.87
CA SER A 202 -0.37 -11.70 -22.02
C SER A 202 -1.14 -12.48 -23.10
N ILE A 203 -1.24 -13.81 -22.99
CA ILE A 203 -1.91 -14.70 -23.95
C ILE A 203 -3.37 -14.96 -23.55
N ILE A 204 -3.74 -14.62 -22.32
CA ILE A 204 -5.09 -14.79 -21.77
C ILE A 204 -5.88 -13.49 -21.90
#